data_28e4c819c55df21b4b0b9d27e26c89d1
#
_entry.id   28e4c819c55df21b4b0b9d27e26c89d1
#
_cell.length_a   1.000
_cell.length_b   1.000
_cell.length_c   1.000
_cell.angle_alpha   90.00
_cell.angle_beta   90.00
_cell.angle_gamma   90.00
#
_symmetry.space_group_name_H-M   'P 1'
#
loop_
_entity.id
_entity.type
_entity.pdbx_description
1 polymer ?
#
loop_
_entity_poly.entity_id
_entity_poly.type
_entity_poly.pdbx_seq_one_letter_code
_entity_poly.pdbx_strand_id
1 'polypeptide(L)'
;MSSFNASAVKPRTVGALKRTFYALGVSLAVSTLSTQAYAGCQYVVTNQWNNGFSATLKITNTNAGAINGWNINWQYSGDNRITSSYNTTLTGSNPYTAKNLSWNSTIQPNQTVEFGVQGTKGAAAAEVPVINGAACATQTSSSAASSASQASSSAISSSVVSSSSIAPSSSSNSSSSAANAAAWNLDSSASYLNFVTTKNTHNVEVHNFTRISGAISATGVATLAIDLTSVNTSIALRDERMRDLLFQTANFPTATVTLNLPSGLLTGLAVGNTSEIQITASLDLHGVTSPVATKVSVQRLSATRIIVQNLSPVVVNAPDHALAAGVEALRAAVGIASISTAVPVDFTLIYDAR
;
A
#
# COMPACT_ATOMS: atom_id res chain seq x y z
N MET A 1 -32.17 70.95 31.77
CA MET A 1 -31.13 71.94 32.05
C MET A 1 -29.84 71.48 31.43
N SER A 2 -29.23 72.37 30.67
CA SER A 2 -27.97 72.32 29.94
C SER A 2 -28.06 71.80 28.51
N SER A 3 -28.22 72.78 27.67
CA SER A 3 -28.02 72.82 26.23
C SER A 3 -26.53 72.61 25.88
N PHE A 4 -26.25 71.83 24.88
CA PHE A 4 -24.98 71.90 24.18
C PHE A 4 -25.15 72.21 22.70
N ASN A 5 -24.46 73.23 22.33
CA ASN A 5 -24.47 74.04 21.12
C ASN A 5 -23.77 73.27 20.00
N ALA A 6 -24.41 73.09 18.86
CA ALA A 6 -23.81 72.50 17.66
C ALA A 6 -23.18 73.65 16.82
N SER A 7 -21.85 73.63 16.74
CA SER A 7 -21.11 74.50 15.81
C SER A 7 -20.95 73.82 14.46
N ALA A 8 -21.52 74.46 13.44
CA ALA A 8 -21.41 74.09 12.04
C ALA A 8 -20.00 74.41 11.49
N VAL A 9 -19.33 73.50 10.92
CA VAL A 9 -18.08 73.63 10.15
C VAL A 9 -18.36 73.48 8.66
N LYS A 10 -18.05 74.52 7.89
CA LYS A 10 -18.16 74.64 6.44
C LYS A 10 -17.24 73.59 5.72
N PRO A 11 -17.67 73.05 4.60
CA PRO A 11 -16.78 72.19 3.78
C PRO A 11 -15.83 73.07 2.94
N ARG A 12 -14.53 72.72 3.02
CA ARG A 12 -13.51 73.23 2.10
C ARG A 12 -13.45 72.32 0.87
N THR A 13 -13.69 72.96 -0.29
CA THR A 13 -13.38 72.35 -1.60
C THR A 13 -11.88 72.19 -1.75
N VAL A 14 -11.43 70.93 -1.98
CA VAL A 14 -10.05 70.65 -2.36
C VAL A 14 -10.06 70.02 -3.74
N GLY A 15 -9.22 70.56 -4.61
CA GLY A 15 -9.17 70.32 -6.03
C GLY A 15 -8.82 68.90 -6.45
N ALA A 16 -9.33 68.55 -7.62
CA ALA A 16 -9.09 67.28 -8.29
C ALA A 16 -7.62 67.14 -8.72
N LEU A 17 -6.88 66.25 -8.04
CA LEU A 17 -5.57 65.82 -8.50
C LEU A 17 -5.79 64.53 -9.33
N LYS A 18 -5.56 64.65 -10.64
CA LYS A 18 -5.49 63.51 -11.55
C LYS A 18 -4.34 62.58 -11.12
N ARG A 19 -4.65 61.47 -10.49
CA ARG A 19 -3.67 60.39 -10.25
C ARG A 19 -3.74 59.38 -11.38
N THR A 20 -2.69 59.41 -12.18
CA THR A 20 -2.37 58.34 -13.17
C THR A 20 -2.04 57.08 -12.40
N PHE A 21 -2.91 56.08 -12.50
CA PHE A 21 -2.61 54.71 -11.96
C PHE A 21 -1.72 54.01 -12.94
N TYR A 22 -0.44 53.84 -12.63
CA TYR A 22 0.40 52.82 -13.20
C TYR A 22 -0.02 51.47 -12.58
N ALA A 23 -0.66 50.64 -13.35
CA ALA A 23 -0.89 49.25 -12.97
C ALA A 23 0.45 48.51 -13.02
N LEU A 24 1.10 48.34 -11.86
CA LEU A 24 2.16 47.37 -11.69
C LEU A 24 1.49 46.01 -11.63
N GLY A 25 1.57 45.27 -12.73
CA GLY A 25 1.22 43.85 -12.83
C GLY A 25 2.21 43.07 -11.98
N VAL A 26 1.84 42.72 -10.75
CA VAL A 26 2.54 41.68 -9.98
C VAL A 26 2.12 40.35 -10.58
N SER A 27 2.94 39.82 -11.50
CA SER A 27 2.85 38.43 -11.92
C SER A 27 3.23 37.55 -10.73
N LEU A 28 2.24 36.96 -10.08
CA LEU A 28 2.47 35.84 -9.17
C LEU A 28 3.01 34.66 -10.05
N ALA A 29 4.33 34.52 -10.07
CA ALA A 29 4.94 33.28 -10.53
C ALA A 29 4.53 32.18 -9.53
N VAL A 30 3.48 31.42 -9.86
CA VAL A 30 3.21 30.13 -9.23
C VAL A 30 4.37 29.23 -9.63
N SER A 31 5.38 29.15 -8.77
CA SER A 31 6.39 28.11 -8.84
C SER A 31 5.69 26.79 -8.57
N THR A 32 5.26 26.12 -9.64
CA THR A 32 4.94 24.70 -9.61
C THR A 32 6.21 24.00 -9.13
N LEU A 33 6.21 23.54 -7.90
CA LEU A 33 7.14 22.53 -7.43
C LEU A 33 6.87 21.31 -8.30
N SER A 34 7.61 21.22 -9.40
CA SER A 34 7.72 19.99 -10.17
C SER A 34 8.37 18.96 -9.26
N THR A 35 7.57 18.13 -8.61
CA THR A 35 8.03 16.86 -8.09
C THR A 35 8.56 16.09 -9.29
N GLN A 36 9.87 16.10 -9.47
CA GLN A 36 10.52 15.20 -10.41
C GLN A 36 10.26 13.79 -9.88
N ALA A 37 9.27 13.12 -10.43
CA ALA A 37 9.13 11.68 -10.32
C ALA A 37 10.35 11.07 -11.02
N TYR A 38 11.38 10.73 -10.25
CA TYR A 38 12.45 9.89 -10.73
C TYR A 38 11.83 8.52 -11.01
N ALA A 39 11.61 8.23 -12.29
CA ALA A 39 11.16 6.93 -12.72
C ALA A 39 12.18 5.90 -12.24
N GLY A 40 11.72 4.95 -11.42
CA GLY A 40 12.45 3.77 -11.02
C GLY A 40 12.87 3.69 -9.57
N CYS A 41 13.51 4.68 -8.97
CA CYS A 41 13.98 4.60 -7.58
C CYS A 41 13.58 5.81 -6.73
N GLN A 42 13.19 5.53 -5.49
CA GLN A 42 12.79 6.54 -4.53
C GLN A 42 13.44 6.27 -3.18
N TYR A 43 13.95 7.30 -2.53
CA TYR A 43 14.40 7.28 -1.15
C TYR A 43 13.40 8.04 -0.29
N VAL A 44 12.84 7.39 0.72
CA VAL A 44 11.84 7.99 1.61
C VAL A 44 12.32 7.88 3.05
N VAL A 45 12.56 9.01 3.72
CA VAL A 45 12.77 9.03 5.17
C VAL A 45 11.43 8.73 5.83
N THR A 46 11.32 7.57 6.47
CA THR A 46 10.08 7.08 7.09
C THR A 46 9.93 7.54 8.53
N ASN A 47 11.06 7.75 9.21
CA ASN A 47 11.09 8.29 10.57
C ASN A 47 12.45 8.92 10.86
N GLN A 48 12.48 9.90 11.75
CA GLN A 48 13.72 10.47 12.28
C GLN A 48 13.55 10.90 13.73
N TRP A 49 14.62 10.76 14.51
CA TRP A 49 14.69 11.17 15.91
C TRP A 49 16.00 11.94 16.13
N ASN A 50 16.27 12.32 17.35
CA ASN A 50 17.34 13.27 17.68
C ASN A 50 18.68 12.96 17.01
N ASN A 51 19.14 11.70 17.08
CA ASN A 51 20.44 11.27 16.57
C ASN A 51 20.37 10.11 15.56
N GLY A 52 19.22 9.85 14.98
CA GLY A 52 19.03 8.75 14.04
C GLY A 52 17.86 8.92 13.08
N PHE A 53 17.79 8.01 12.12
CA PHE A 53 16.72 7.97 11.12
C PHE A 53 16.45 6.55 10.64
N SER A 54 15.27 6.37 10.04
CA SER A 54 14.92 5.21 9.23
C SER A 54 14.48 5.69 7.86
N ALA A 55 14.84 4.96 6.83
CA ALA A 55 14.41 5.24 5.48
C ALA A 55 14.08 3.95 4.71
N THR A 56 13.16 4.06 3.77
CA THR A 56 12.80 3.01 2.81
C THR A 56 13.23 3.44 1.43
N LEU A 57 13.89 2.53 0.72
CA LEU A 57 14.25 2.69 -0.67
C LEU A 57 13.33 1.79 -1.51
N LYS A 58 12.74 2.37 -2.54
CA LYS A 58 11.81 1.71 -3.46
C LYS A 58 12.43 1.65 -4.85
N ILE A 59 12.37 0.48 -5.47
CA ILE A 59 12.81 0.27 -6.86
C ILE A 59 11.59 -0.22 -7.63
N THR A 60 11.05 0.63 -8.50
CA THR A 60 9.90 0.29 -9.34
C THR A 60 10.38 -0.03 -10.75
N ASN A 61 10.01 -1.20 -11.26
CA ASN A 61 10.32 -1.57 -12.63
C ASN A 61 9.33 -0.90 -13.59
N THR A 62 9.77 0.17 -14.25
CA THR A 62 8.98 0.88 -15.28
C THR A 62 9.24 0.35 -16.69
N ASN A 63 10.06 -0.69 -16.85
CA ASN A 63 10.37 -1.32 -18.14
C ASN A 63 9.28 -2.34 -18.52
N ALA A 64 9.17 -2.64 -19.80
CA ALA A 64 8.27 -3.68 -20.31
C ALA A 64 8.73 -5.11 -19.98
N GLY A 65 10.01 -5.32 -19.66
CA GLY A 65 10.59 -6.60 -19.28
C GLY A 65 10.94 -6.66 -17.79
N ALA A 66 11.09 -7.87 -17.26
CA ALA A 66 11.51 -8.08 -15.88
C ALA A 66 12.97 -7.63 -15.66
N ILE A 67 13.25 -7.00 -14.53
CA ILE A 67 14.61 -6.76 -14.04
C ILE A 67 15.04 -8.02 -13.28
N ASN A 68 16.14 -8.63 -13.68
CA ASN A 68 16.72 -9.81 -13.05
C ASN A 68 18.05 -9.43 -12.39
N GLY A 69 18.03 -9.31 -11.08
CA GLY A 69 19.13 -8.77 -10.30
C GLY A 69 19.16 -7.25 -10.32
N TRP A 70 19.32 -6.65 -9.16
CA TRP A 70 19.46 -5.20 -9.04
C TRP A 70 20.56 -4.83 -8.06
N ASN A 71 21.23 -3.73 -8.35
CA ASN A 71 22.09 -3.03 -7.43
C ASN A 71 21.86 -1.52 -7.59
N ILE A 72 21.92 -0.82 -6.49
CA ILE A 72 21.84 0.64 -6.42
C ILE A 72 22.89 1.18 -5.46
N ASN A 73 23.31 2.41 -5.66
CA ASN A 73 24.26 3.06 -4.79
C ASN A 73 23.88 4.50 -4.51
N TRP A 74 24.32 5.01 -3.36
CA TRP A 74 24.11 6.41 -2.95
C TRP A 74 25.20 6.84 -1.96
N GLN A 75 25.27 8.14 -1.79
CA GLN A 75 26.19 8.75 -0.83
C GLN A 75 25.49 9.87 -0.10
N TYR A 76 25.65 9.94 1.21
CA TYR A 76 25.28 11.11 1.99
C TYR A 76 26.39 12.14 1.94
N SER A 77 26.01 13.41 1.80
CA SER A 77 26.95 14.54 1.80
C SER A 77 27.34 15.00 3.22
N GLY A 78 26.45 14.79 4.18
CA GLY A 78 26.65 15.16 5.58
C GLY A 78 27.05 13.99 6.47
N ASP A 79 26.50 13.99 7.66
CA ASP A 79 26.86 13.11 8.76
C ASP A 79 26.00 11.85 8.90
N ASN A 80 25.05 11.64 7.98
CA ASN A 80 24.23 10.44 7.98
C ASN A 80 25.09 9.18 7.76
N ARG A 81 24.93 8.17 8.63
CA ARG A 81 25.63 6.89 8.51
C ARG A 81 24.66 5.75 8.80
N ILE A 82 24.65 4.74 7.92
CA ILE A 82 23.81 3.57 8.08
C ILE A 82 24.42 2.63 9.11
N THR A 83 23.61 2.16 10.03
CA THR A 83 23.98 1.20 11.08
C THR A 83 23.38 -0.17 10.84
N SER A 84 22.26 -0.26 10.13
CA SER A 84 21.61 -1.52 9.77
C SER A 84 20.79 -1.38 8.50
N SER A 85 20.55 -2.52 7.83
CA SER A 85 19.70 -2.61 6.66
C SER A 85 18.91 -3.92 6.68
N TYR A 86 17.76 -3.95 5.98
CA TYR A 86 16.93 -5.13 5.82
C TYR A 86 16.44 -5.26 4.38
N ASN A 87 16.17 -6.49 3.96
CA ASN A 87 15.73 -6.85 2.59
C ASN A 87 16.75 -6.53 1.49
N THR A 88 18.02 -6.35 1.85
CA THR A 88 19.12 -6.10 0.92
C THR A 88 20.45 -6.58 1.52
N THR A 89 21.40 -6.85 0.67
CA THR A 89 22.82 -6.93 1.08
C THR A 89 23.43 -5.56 0.91
N LEU A 90 23.76 -4.90 2.02
CA LEU A 90 24.38 -3.58 2.02
C LEU A 90 25.90 -3.69 2.19
N THR A 91 26.65 -2.95 1.39
CA THR A 91 28.10 -2.85 1.47
C THR A 91 28.56 -1.38 1.40
N GLY A 92 29.78 -1.11 1.84
CA GLY A 92 30.32 0.25 1.90
C GLY A 92 30.02 0.96 3.22
N SER A 93 30.64 2.11 3.41
CA SER A 93 30.48 2.96 4.60
C SER A 93 30.22 4.44 4.28
N ASN A 94 29.79 4.78 3.09
CA ASN A 94 29.55 6.08 2.45
C ASN A 94 30.65 6.41 1.43
N PRO A 95 30.43 6.00 0.14
CA PRO A 95 29.16 5.56 -0.47
C PRO A 95 28.73 4.15 -0.06
N TYR A 96 27.40 3.92 -0.12
CA TYR A 96 26.75 2.65 0.11
C TYR A 96 26.36 2.00 -1.20
N THR A 97 26.40 0.65 -1.24
CA THR A 97 25.85 -0.14 -2.33
C THR A 97 24.92 -1.20 -1.76
N ALA A 98 23.68 -1.21 -2.23
CA ALA A 98 22.66 -2.21 -1.91
C ALA A 98 22.45 -3.15 -3.10
N LYS A 99 22.38 -4.47 -2.81
CA LYS A 99 22.09 -5.52 -3.78
C LYS A 99 20.89 -6.36 -3.35
N ASN A 100 20.22 -6.95 -4.33
CA ASN A 100 19.14 -7.89 -4.08
C ASN A 100 19.58 -9.09 -3.23
N LEU A 101 18.61 -9.65 -2.52
CA LEU A 101 18.65 -11.00 -2.00
C LEU A 101 18.10 -11.98 -3.06
N SER A 102 18.24 -13.30 -2.82
CA SER A 102 17.75 -14.31 -3.78
C SER A 102 16.26 -14.21 -4.06
N TRP A 103 15.45 -13.91 -3.04
CA TRP A 103 14.00 -13.88 -3.13
C TRP A 103 13.42 -12.57 -3.72
N ASN A 104 14.17 -11.46 -3.74
CA ASN A 104 13.72 -10.18 -4.29
C ASN A 104 14.56 -9.72 -5.50
N SER A 105 15.23 -10.66 -6.16
CA SER A 105 16.12 -10.38 -7.29
C SER A 105 15.37 -10.04 -8.58
N THR A 106 14.15 -10.55 -8.75
CA THR A 106 13.35 -10.33 -9.94
C THR A 106 12.25 -9.31 -9.65
N ILE A 107 12.17 -8.25 -10.45
CA ILE A 107 11.13 -7.22 -10.39
C ILE A 107 10.37 -7.27 -11.72
N GLN A 108 9.12 -7.76 -11.68
CA GLN A 108 8.26 -7.80 -12.87
C GLN A 108 7.87 -6.38 -13.33
N PRO A 109 7.46 -6.16 -14.58
CA PRO A 109 6.95 -4.87 -15.02
C PRO A 109 5.88 -4.30 -14.08
N ASN A 110 6.01 -3.03 -13.75
CA ASN A 110 5.16 -2.28 -12.80
C ASN A 110 5.21 -2.78 -11.34
N GLN A 111 6.06 -3.75 -11.00
CA GLN A 111 6.29 -4.12 -9.62
C GLN A 111 7.33 -3.23 -8.93
N THR A 112 7.20 -3.11 -7.62
CA THR A 112 8.14 -2.39 -6.75
C THR A 112 8.75 -3.35 -5.74
N VAL A 113 10.06 -3.29 -5.59
CA VAL A 113 10.80 -3.90 -4.49
C VAL A 113 11.21 -2.83 -3.51
N GLU A 114 11.07 -3.12 -2.22
CA GLU A 114 11.42 -2.22 -1.14
C GLU A 114 12.45 -2.84 -0.21
N PHE A 115 13.39 -2.04 0.25
CA PHE A 115 14.28 -2.39 1.34
C PHE A 115 14.49 -1.18 2.25
N GLY A 116 14.91 -1.42 3.48
CA GLY A 116 15.06 -0.34 4.42
C GLY A 116 16.45 -0.24 5.04
N VAL A 117 16.72 0.94 5.55
CA VAL A 117 17.95 1.26 6.27
C VAL A 117 17.61 2.02 7.56
N GLN A 118 18.42 1.80 8.57
CA GLN A 118 18.47 2.65 9.76
C GLN A 118 19.87 3.22 9.91
N GLY A 119 19.98 4.41 10.48
CA GLY A 119 21.25 5.06 10.61
C GLY A 119 21.26 6.13 11.69
N THR A 120 22.46 6.66 11.91
CA THR A 120 22.70 7.84 12.74
C THR A 120 22.75 9.09 11.89
N LYS A 121 22.41 10.22 12.49
CA LYS A 121 22.53 11.57 11.94
C LYS A 121 22.90 12.55 13.07
N GLY A 122 23.41 13.71 12.72
CA GLY A 122 23.57 14.81 13.66
C GLY A 122 22.31 15.62 13.89
N ALA A 123 22.47 16.88 14.19
CA ALA A 123 21.37 17.79 14.51
C ALA A 123 20.48 18.14 13.28
N ALA A 124 21.03 18.04 12.08
CA ALA A 124 20.29 18.33 10.85
C ALA A 124 19.22 17.26 10.57
N ALA A 125 18.25 17.59 9.69
CA ALA A 125 17.29 16.61 9.19
C ALA A 125 18.01 15.47 8.44
N ALA A 126 17.40 14.28 8.43
CA ALA A 126 17.93 13.16 7.68
C ALA A 126 17.98 13.48 6.18
N GLU A 127 19.13 13.20 5.56
CA GLU A 127 19.35 13.48 4.14
C GLU A 127 18.55 12.52 3.25
N VAL A 128 18.10 13.05 2.11
CA VAL A 128 17.54 12.27 1.00
C VAL A 128 18.57 12.30 -0.12
N PRO A 129 19.44 11.26 -0.23
CA PRO A 129 20.50 11.22 -1.22
C PRO A 129 19.95 10.91 -2.62
N VAL A 130 20.74 11.25 -3.65
CA VAL A 130 20.49 10.78 -5.01
C VAL A 130 20.84 9.31 -5.12
N ILE A 131 19.92 8.51 -5.63
CA ILE A 131 20.13 7.08 -5.85
C ILE A 131 20.55 6.84 -7.30
N ASN A 132 21.63 6.07 -7.47
CA ASN A 132 22.16 5.68 -8.77
C ASN A 132 22.11 4.15 -8.93
N GLY A 133 22.06 3.69 -10.17
CA GLY A 133 22.07 2.26 -10.51
C GLY A 133 21.26 1.97 -11.76
N ALA A 134 21.55 0.86 -12.44
CA ALA A 134 20.88 0.48 -13.67
C ALA A 134 19.36 0.29 -13.51
N ALA A 135 18.93 -0.17 -12.31
CA ALA A 135 17.52 -0.33 -11.97
C ALA A 135 16.78 1.00 -11.75
N CYS A 136 17.51 2.12 -11.59
CA CYS A 136 16.96 3.45 -11.38
C CYS A 136 16.92 4.29 -12.66
N ALA A 137 17.56 3.84 -13.74
CA ALA A 137 17.60 4.56 -14.99
C ALA A 137 16.30 4.36 -15.78
N THR A 138 15.64 5.45 -16.17
CA THR A 138 14.65 5.41 -17.25
C THR A 138 15.38 5.05 -18.54
N GLN A 139 14.99 3.95 -19.16
CA GLN A 139 15.40 3.73 -20.55
C GLN A 139 14.69 4.76 -21.42
N THR A 140 15.38 5.84 -21.75
CA THR A 140 15.06 6.63 -22.92
C THR A 140 15.18 5.68 -24.12
N SER A 141 14.06 5.41 -24.78
CA SER A 141 14.04 4.68 -26.04
C SER A 141 14.91 5.42 -27.04
N SER A 142 16.17 5.07 -27.14
CA SER A 142 16.98 5.42 -28.28
C SER A 142 16.54 4.50 -29.39
N SER A 143 15.67 5.02 -30.28
CA SER A 143 15.47 4.50 -31.60
C SER A 143 16.79 4.66 -32.38
N ALA A 144 17.60 3.62 -32.38
CA ALA A 144 18.67 3.46 -33.35
C ALA A 144 18.15 2.53 -34.42
N ALA A 145 17.81 3.16 -35.54
CA ALA A 145 17.67 2.49 -36.81
C ALA A 145 19.02 1.93 -37.24
N SER A 146 19.00 0.76 -37.85
CA SER A 146 19.86 0.24 -38.92
C SER A 146 19.91 -1.27 -38.80
N SER A 147 19.66 -2.00 -39.75
CA SER A 147 19.86 -2.19 -41.13
C SER A 147 19.63 -3.66 -41.44
N ALA A 148 18.96 -3.84 -42.52
CA ALA A 148 18.68 -5.08 -43.20
C ALA A 148 19.86 -6.05 -43.33
N SER A 149 19.55 -7.35 -43.27
CA SER A 149 20.04 -8.32 -44.22
C SER A 149 19.05 -9.48 -44.38
N GLN A 150 18.69 -9.68 -45.61
CA GLN A 150 17.84 -10.71 -46.17
C GLN A 150 18.50 -12.10 -46.11
N ALA A 151 17.68 -13.12 -46.00
CA ALA A 151 17.64 -14.31 -46.87
C ALA A 151 16.61 -15.27 -46.28
N SER A 152 15.52 -15.43 -46.92
CA SER A 152 15.09 -16.35 -47.97
C SER A 152 14.80 -17.77 -47.53
N SER A 153 13.52 -18.12 -47.76
CA SER A 153 12.96 -19.39 -48.25
C SER A 153 13.03 -20.61 -47.30
N SER A 154 12.01 -21.41 -47.11
CA SER A 154 11.06 -21.97 -48.07
C SER A 154 9.85 -22.54 -47.33
N ALA A 155 8.72 -22.52 -48.00
CA ALA A 155 7.49 -23.22 -47.72
C ALA A 155 7.64 -24.73 -47.84
N ILE A 156 6.73 -25.51 -47.19
CA ILE A 156 5.92 -26.58 -47.78
C ILE A 156 4.86 -26.99 -46.75
N SER A 157 3.68 -26.81 -47.06
CA SER A 157 2.38 -27.44 -47.17
C SER A 157 2.11 -28.83 -46.59
N SER A 158 0.84 -28.94 -46.21
CA SER A 158 -0.08 -30.10 -46.26
C SER A 158 -0.13 -30.93 -44.98
N SER A 159 -1.24 -31.43 -44.46
CA SER A 159 -2.66 -31.46 -44.86
C SER A 159 -3.46 -32.10 -43.71
N VAL A 160 -4.65 -31.60 -43.53
CA VAL A 160 -5.91 -32.27 -43.15
C VAL A 160 -5.87 -33.73 -42.70
N VAL A 161 -6.49 -34.03 -41.51
CA VAL A 161 -7.55 -35.01 -41.39
C VAL A 161 -8.50 -34.63 -40.23
N SER A 162 -9.76 -34.52 -40.55
CA SER A 162 -10.90 -34.51 -39.65
C SER A 162 -11.15 -35.86 -39.04
N SER A 163 -11.57 -35.90 -37.78
CA SER A 163 -12.39 -36.99 -37.28
C SER A 163 -13.27 -36.53 -36.14
N SER A 164 -14.53 -36.50 -36.41
CA SER A 164 -15.67 -36.35 -35.51
C SER A 164 -15.84 -37.54 -34.62
N SER A 165 -16.20 -37.36 -33.34
CA SER A 165 -17.12 -38.24 -32.63
C SER A 165 -17.67 -37.60 -31.35
N ILE A 166 -18.93 -37.24 -31.40
CA ILE A 166 -20.04 -37.60 -30.52
C ILE A 166 -19.89 -37.35 -29.01
N ALA A 167 -20.69 -36.40 -28.53
CA ALA A 167 -21.03 -36.15 -27.14
C ALA A 167 -21.83 -37.36 -26.55
N PRO A 168 -21.86 -37.45 -25.21
CA PRO A 168 -23.14 -37.51 -24.57
C PRO A 168 -23.37 -36.37 -23.62
N SER A 169 -24.55 -35.80 -23.76
CA SER A 169 -25.21 -34.90 -22.83
C SER A 169 -25.36 -35.56 -21.48
N SER A 170 -24.85 -34.90 -20.45
CA SER A 170 -25.37 -35.08 -19.09
C SER A 170 -25.68 -33.71 -18.52
N SER A 171 -26.95 -33.39 -18.61
CA SER A 171 -27.61 -32.33 -17.84
C SER A 171 -27.50 -32.65 -16.36
N SER A 172 -26.69 -31.88 -15.62
CA SER A 172 -26.77 -31.82 -14.18
C SER A 172 -26.99 -30.40 -13.74
N ASN A 173 -28.09 -30.22 -13.08
CA ASN A 173 -28.58 -29.02 -12.41
C ASN A 173 -27.51 -28.09 -11.85
N SER A 174 -27.40 -26.91 -12.44
CA SER A 174 -26.60 -25.80 -11.94
C SER A 174 -27.49 -24.68 -11.41
N SER A 175 -28.42 -25.00 -10.49
CA SER A 175 -29.30 -23.98 -9.91
C SER A 175 -28.80 -23.39 -8.60
N SER A 176 -27.67 -23.89 -8.03
CA SER A 176 -27.12 -23.42 -6.75
C SER A 176 -25.85 -22.58 -6.85
N SER A 177 -25.21 -22.50 -8.03
CA SER A 177 -23.95 -21.76 -8.18
C SER A 177 -24.13 -20.28 -8.50
N ALA A 178 -25.28 -19.83 -9.00
CA ALA A 178 -25.49 -18.44 -9.36
C ALA A 178 -25.67 -17.50 -8.15
N ALA A 179 -26.21 -18.01 -7.04
CA ALA A 179 -26.42 -17.22 -5.82
C ALA A 179 -25.11 -16.86 -5.09
N ASN A 180 -24.06 -17.66 -5.28
CA ASN A 180 -22.74 -17.44 -4.66
C ASN A 180 -21.69 -16.91 -5.64
N ALA A 181 -22.06 -16.61 -6.89
CA ALA A 181 -21.13 -15.98 -7.82
C ALA A 181 -20.70 -14.59 -7.28
N ALA A 182 -19.41 -14.31 -7.35
CA ALA A 182 -18.92 -13.00 -6.92
C ALA A 182 -19.44 -11.91 -7.85
N ALA A 183 -20.10 -10.91 -7.27
CA ALA A 183 -20.52 -9.70 -7.99
C ALA A 183 -19.42 -8.63 -7.97
N TRP A 184 -18.54 -8.67 -6.93
CA TRP A 184 -17.40 -7.77 -6.75
C TRP A 184 -16.20 -8.58 -6.32
N ASN A 185 -15.02 -8.24 -6.83
CA ASN A 185 -13.74 -8.83 -6.42
C ASN A 185 -12.85 -7.77 -5.83
N LEU A 186 -12.05 -8.15 -4.82
CA LEU A 186 -11.05 -7.29 -4.23
C LEU A 186 -9.92 -7.04 -5.25
N ASP A 187 -9.59 -5.77 -5.47
CA ASP A 187 -8.33 -5.36 -6.09
C ASP A 187 -7.24 -5.38 -5.03
N SER A 188 -6.53 -6.50 -4.95
CA SER A 188 -5.46 -6.71 -3.96
C SER A 188 -4.27 -5.77 -4.16
N SER A 189 -4.08 -5.23 -5.36
CA SER A 189 -2.97 -4.30 -5.65
C SER A 189 -3.23 -2.89 -5.12
N ALA A 190 -4.50 -2.50 -4.97
CA ALA A 190 -4.92 -1.20 -4.46
C ALA A 190 -5.45 -1.28 -3.02
N SER A 191 -5.47 -2.46 -2.42
CA SER A 191 -5.96 -2.71 -1.06
C SER A 191 -4.83 -2.99 -0.10
N TYR A 192 -5.03 -2.66 1.18
CA TYR A 192 -4.10 -3.02 2.23
C TYR A 192 -4.81 -3.35 3.54
N LEU A 193 -4.13 -4.11 4.38
CA LEU A 193 -4.51 -4.39 5.76
C LEU A 193 -3.25 -4.32 6.62
N ASN A 194 -3.24 -3.40 7.57
CA ASN A 194 -2.16 -3.19 8.52
C ASN A 194 -2.57 -3.65 9.91
N PHE A 195 -1.61 -4.08 10.71
CA PHE A 195 -1.79 -4.33 12.12
C PHE A 195 -0.67 -3.70 12.96
N VAL A 196 -1.02 -3.29 14.16
CA VAL A 196 -0.11 -2.59 15.06
C VAL A 196 0.30 -3.50 16.21
N THR A 197 1.60 -3.65 16.44
CA THR A 197 2.13 -4.37 17.60
C THR A 197 2.78 -3.40 18.58
N THR A 198 2.62 -3.68 19.88
CA THR A 198 3.29 -2.93 20.95
C THR A 198 4.13 -3.88 21.79
N LYS A 199 5.42 -3.58 21.93
CA LYS A 199 6.41 -4.34 22.69
C LYS A 199 7.01 -3.45 23.78
N ASN A 200 7.39 -4.06 24.91
CA ASN A 200 8.06 -3.37 26.02
C ASN A 200 7.38 -2.06 26.40
N THR A 201 6.04 -2.07 26.46
CA THR A 201 5.17 -0.95 26.84
C THR A 201 5.08 0.17 25.79
N HIS A 202 6.17 0.54 25.11
CA HIS A 202 6.23 1.75 24.27
C HIS A 202 6.73 1.53 22.84
N ASN A 203 7.25 0.36 22.49
CA ASN A 203 7.75 0.09 21.15
C ASN A 203 6.58 -0.32 20.25
N VAL A 204 6.05 0.65 19.50
CA VAL A 204 4.92 0.48 18.60
C VAL A 204 5.44 0.35 17.17
N GLU A 205 5.02 -0.70 16.48
CA GLU A 205 5.39 -0.97 15.09
C GLU A 205 4.14 -1.31 14.27
N VAL A 206 4.10 -0.86 13.02
CA VAL A 206 3.04 -1.18 12.06
C VAL A 206 3.56 -2.23 11.09
N HIS A 207 2.77 -3.25 10.86
CA HIS A 207 3.06 -4.38 9.99
C HIS A 207 1.88 -4.64 9.07
N ASN A 208 2.05 -5.48 8.05
CA ASN A 208 0.97 -5.81 7.12
C ASN A 208 0.99 -7.29 6.70
N PHE A 209 -0.06 -7.68 5.98
CA PHE A 209 -0.07 -8.90 5.17
C PHE A 209 0.02 -8.50 3.69
N THR A 210 0.93 -9.09 2.96
CA THR A 210 1.16 -8.73 1.54
C THR A 210 0.20 -9.42 0.58
N ARG A 211 -0.53 -10.45 1.03
CA ARG A 211 -1.53 -11.16 0.23
C ARG A 211 -2.86 -11.20 0.95
N ILE A 212 -3.82 -10.47 0.39
CA ILE A 212 -5.23 -10.51 0.77
C ILE A 212 -6.06 -10.74 -0.48
N SER A 213 -7.19 -11.38 -0.34
CA SER A 213 -8.16 -11.57 -1.41
C SER A 213 -9.57 -11.47 -0.85
N GLY A 214 -10.54 -11.18 -1.69
CA GLY A 214 -11.91 -11.03 -1.20
C GLY A 214 -12.91 -10.92 -2.31
N ALA A 215 -14.16 -11.14 -1.97
CA ALA A 215 -15.28 -11.02 -2.90
C ALA A 215 -16.56 -10.62 -2.16
N ILE A 216 -17.47 -10.00 -2.89
CA ILE A 216 -18.85 -9.79 -2.43
C ILE A 216 -19.75 -10.53 -3.42
N SER A 217 -20.56 -11.43 -2.91
CA SER A 217 -21.51 -12.21 -3.72
C SER A 217 -22.68 -11.34 -4.18
N ALA A 218 -23.41 -11.81 -5.17
CA ALA A 218 -24.65 -11.19 -5.62
C ALA A 218 -25.73 -11.11 -4.51
N THR A 219 -25.66 -11.99 -3.53
CA THR A 219 -26.56 -12.02 -2.35
C THR A 219 -26.10 -11.08 -1.23
N GLY A 220 -24.95 -10.38 -1.37
CA GLY A 220 -24.43 -9.45 -0.38
C GLY A 220 -23.57 -10.09 0.70
N VAL A 221 -23.13 -11.33 0.53
CA VAL A 221 -22.15 -11.94 1.42
C VAL A 221 -20.76 -11.44 1.02
N ALA A 222 -20.09 -10.69 1.90
CA ALA A 222 -18.73 -10.25 1.74
C ALA A 222 -17.77 -11.20 2.46
N THR A 223 -16.70 -11.60 1.79
CA THR A 223 -15.62 -12.40 2.34
C THR A 223 -14.29 -11.71 2.09
N LEU A 224 -13.40 -11.74 3.08
CA LEU A 224 -12.01 -11.32 2.98
C LEU A 224 -11.13 -12.43 3.52
N ALA A 225 -10.21 -12.93 2.70
CA ALA A 225 -9.21 -13.92 3.09
C ALA A 225 -7.85 -13.23 3.21
N ILE A 226 -7.19 -13.45 4.33
CA ILE A 226 -5.87 -12.90 4.68
C ILE A 226 -4.92 -14.09 4.73
N ASP A 227 -3.96 -14.13 3.83
CA ASP A 227 -2.91 -15.15 3.84
C ASP A 227 -1.91 -14.86 4.95
N LEU A 228 -2.00 -15.60 6.05
CA LEU A 228 -1.13 -15.44 7.22
C LEU A 228 0.33 -15.78 6.93
N THR A 229 0.59 -16.59 5.88
CA THR A 229 1.97 -16.87 5.45
C THR A 229 2.65 -15.65 4.83
N SER A 230 1.86 -14.65 4.45
CA SER A 230 2.30 -13.40 3.85
C SER A 230 2.58 -12.28 4.86
N VAL A 231 2.60 -12.60 6.15
CA VAL A 231 2.96 -11.62 7.19
C VAL A 231 4.29 -10.96 6.87
N ASN A 232 4.31 -9.64 6.96
CA ASN A 232 5.48 -8.83 6.66
C ASN A 232 5.69 -7.80 7.77
N THR A 233 6.74 -7.99 8.51
CA THR A 233 7.21 -7.08 9.57
C THR A 233 8.50 -6.39 9.19
N SER A 234 8.95 -6.55 7.94
CA SER A 234 10.24 -6.09 7.42
C SER A 234 11.46 -6.75 8.08
N ILE A 235 11.26 -7.81 8.85
CA ILE A 235 12.33 -8.62 9.48
C ILE A 235 12.03 -10.09 9.24
N ALA A 236 12.76 -10.74 8.33
CA ALA A 236 12.49 -12.10 7.88
C ALA A 236 12.41 -13.13 9.01
N LEU A 237 13.34 -13.08 9.98
CA LEU A 237 13.33 -13.97 11.15
C LEU A 237 12.09 -13.75 12.04
N ARG A 238 11.59 -12.53 12.13
CA ARG A 238 10.37 -12.24 12.87
C ARG A 238 9.15 -12.76 12.11
N ASP A 239 9.12 -12.59 10.80
CA ASP A 239 8.06 -13.12 9.95
C ASP A 239 7.98 -14.65 10.04
N GLU A 240 9.13 -15.33 10.02
CA GLU A 240 9.25 -16.77 10.24
C GLU A 240 8.67 -17.18 11.60
N ARG A 241 9.12 -16.52 12.68
CA ARG A 241 8.61 -16.78 14.03
C ARG A 241 7.12 -16.51 14.16
N MET A 242 6.59 -15.48 13.52
CA MET A 242 5.15 -15.21 13.51
C MET A 242 4.37 -16.31 12.78
N ARG A 243 4.89 -16.82 11.67
CA ARG A 243 4.28 -17.96 10.97
C ARG A 243 4.28 -19.21 11.81
N ASP A 244 5.40 -19.53 12.46
CA ASP A 244 5.60 -20.80 13.13
C ASP A 244 5.06 -20.81 14.56
N LEU A 245 5.33 -19.78 15.35
CA LEU A 245 5.03 -19.73 16.78
C LEU A 245 3.68 -19.08 17.07
N LEU A 246 3.29 -18.04 16.32
CA LEU A 246 2.04 -17.31 16.56
C LEU A 246 0.89 -17.93 15.77
N PHE A 247 0.95 -17.85 14.45
CA PHE A 247 -0.16 -18.23 13.57
C PHE A 247 -0.20 -19.73 13.30
N GLN A 248 0.93 -20.45 13.45
CA GLN A 248 1.06 -21.87 13.12
C GLN A 248 0.55 -22.13 11.69
N THR A 249 1.09 -21.39 10.73
CA THR A 249 0.56 -21.32 9.35
C THR A 249 0.57 -22.63 8.60
N ALA A 250 1.32 -23.64 9.05
CA ALA A 250 1.23 -25.00 8.53
C ALA A 250 -0.17 -25.61 8.74
N ASN A 251 -0.87 -25.23 9.81
CA ASN A 251 -2.22 -25.71 10.16
C ASN A 251 -3.29 -24.66 9.86
N PHE A 252 -2.97 -23.39 10.04
CA PHE A 252 -3.88 -22.26 9.91
C PHE A 252 -3.31 -21.20 8.95
N PRO A 253 -3.23 -21.50 7.64
CA PRO A 253 -2.58 -20.59 6.68
C PRO A 253 -3.36 -19.31 6.40
N THR A 254 -4.66 -19.28 6.71
CA THR A 254 -5.55 -18.19 6.30
C THR A 254 -6.43 -17.75 7.46
N ALA A 255 -6.59 -16.44 7.64
CA ALA A 255 -7.68 -15.88 8.41
C ALA A 255 -8.80 -15.44 7.46
N THR A 256 -10.06 -15.64 7.87
CA THR A 256 -11.21 -15.31 7.03
C THR A 256 -12.19 -14.40 7.77
N VAL A 257 -12.54 -13.28 7.14
CA VAL A 257 -13.60 -12.39 7.61
C VAL A 257 -14.83 -12.60 6.73
N THR A 258 -15.98 -12.82 7.37
CA THR A 258 -17.27 -12.97 6.68
C THR A 258 -18.29 -12.00 7.24
N LEU A 259 -19.04 -11.35 6.36
CA LEU A 259 -20.03 -10.34 6.69
C LEU A 259 -21.23 -10.41 5.73
N ASN A 260 -22.43 -10.34 6.26
CA ASN A 260 -23.63 -10.08 5.45
C ASN A 260 -23.85 -8.57 5.37
N LEU A 261 -23.77 -8.02 4.15
CA LEU A 261 -24.01 -6.60 3.91
C LEU A 261 -25.50 -6.29 4.06
N PRO A 262 -25.88 -5.10 4.56
CA PRO A 262 -27.24 -4.63 4.51
C PRO A 262 -27.80 -4.64 3.07
N SER A 263 -29.00 -5.11 2.91
CA SER A 263 -29.65 -5.15 1.59
C SER A 263 -29.72 -3.74 0.98
N GLY A 264 -29.41 -3.63 -0.30
CA GLY A 264 -29.44 -2.34 -1.01
C GLY A 264 -28.24 -1.42 -0.76
N LEU A 265 -27.31 -1.74 0.14
CA LEU A 265 -26.15 -0.87 0.43
C LEU A 265 -25.38 -0.49 -0.84
N LEU A 266 -25.01 -1.47 -1.65
CA LEU A 266 -24.19 -1.21 -2.84
C LEU A 266 -25.03 -0.72 -4.03
N THR A 267 -26.27 -1.16 -4.16
CA THR A 267 -27.16 -0.74 -5.27
C THR A 267 -27.75 0.64 -5.06
N GLY A 268 -28.00 1.04 -3.81
CA GLY A 268 -28.52 2.35 -3.45
C GLY A 268 -27.48 3.46 -3.35
N LEU A 269 -26.18 3.11 -3.37
CA LEU A 269 -25.10 4.10 -3.23
C LEU A 269 -24.75 4.69 -4.60
N ALA A 270 -25.11 5.95 -4.85
CA ALA A 270 -24.77 6.67 -6.08
C ALA A 270 -23.25 6.93 -6.19
N VAL A 271 -22.75 7.03 -7.43
CA VAL A 271 -21.32 7.36 -7.70
C VAL A 271 -20.97 8.70 -7.06
N GLY A 272 -19.83 8.76 -6.38
CA GLY A 272 -19.34 9.89 -5.61
C GLY A 272 -19.88 9.96 -4.18
N ASN A 273 -20.93 9.21 -3.85
CA ASN A 273 -21.51 9.22 -2.50
C ASN A 273 -20.76 8.25 -1.56
N THR A 274 -20.90 8.55 -0.28
CA THR A 274 -20.33 7.77 0.83
C THR A 274 -21.46 7.36 1.78
N SER A 275 -21.38 6.14 2.30
CA SER A 275 -22.24 5.64 3.38
C SER A 275 -21.38 5.16 4.53
N GLU A 276 -21.71 5.59 5.74
CA GLU A 276 -21.07 5.09 6.96
C GLU A 276 -21.98 4.08 7.63
N ILE A 277 -21.46 2.90 7.94
CA ILE A 277 -22.22 1.83 8.55
C ILE A 277 -21.44 1.19 9.71
N GLN A 278 -22.18 0.81 10.74
CA GLN A 278 -21.69 -0.07 11.79
C GLN A 278 -21.79 -1.51 11.28
N ILE A 279 -20.70 -2.26 11.32
CA ILE A 279 -20.67 -3.68 10.95
C ILE A 279 -20.22 -4.53 12.12
N THR A 280 -20.70 -5.77 12.16
CA THR A 280 -20.17 -6.86 12.95
C THR A 280 -19.88 -8.02 12.02
N ALA A 281 -18.62 -8.33 11.84
CA ALA A 281 -18.16 -9.42 10.98
C ALA A 281 -17.75 -10.62 11.85
N SER A 282 -17.78 -11.83 11.29
CA SER A 282 -17.16 -13.01 11.88
C SER A 282 -15.73 -13.13 11.39
N LEU A 283 -14.77 -13.12 12.31
CA LEU A 283 -13.36 -13.39 12.04
C LEU A 283 -13.03 -14.80 12.49
N ASP A 284 -12.71 -15.67 11.54
CA ASP A 284 -12.05 -16.95 11.79
C ASP A 284 -10.53 -16.72 11.73
N LEU A 285 -9.86 -16.92 12.84
CA LEU A 285 -8.42 -16.78 12.96
C LEU A 285 -7.90 -17.89 13.87
N HIS A 286 -6.90 -18.63 13.39
CA HIS A 286 -6.31 -19.75 14.10
C HIS A 286 -7.33 -20.84 14.49
N GLY A 287 -8.35 -21.05 13.64
CA GLY A 287 -9.42 -22.04 13.87
C GLY A 287 -10.47 -21.61 14.89
N VAL A 288 -10.43 -20.37 15.38
CA VAL A 288 -11.43 -19.83 16.31
C VAL A 288 -12.15 -18.67 15.66
N THR A 289 -13.48 -18.78 15.57
CA THR A 289 -14.35 -17.74 15.03
C THR A 289 -14.86 -16.85 16.15
N SER A 290 -14.61 -15.54 16.04
CA SER A 290 -15.11 -14.53 16.99
C SER A 290 -15.68 -13.32 16.25
N PRO A 291 -16.68 -12.62 16.83
CA PRO A 291 -17.22 -11.41 16.22
C PRO A 291 -16.24 -10.24 16.37
N VAL A 292 -16.10 -9.47 15.31
CA VAL A 292 -15.36 -8.20 15.31
C VAL A 292 -16.28 -7.08 14.82
N ALA A 293 -16.36 -6.01 15.60
CA ALA A 293 -17.22 -4.88 15.29
C ALA A 293 -16.39 -3.64 14.96
N THR A 294 -16.80 -2.91 13.93
CA THR A 294 -16.20 -1.62 13.56
C THR A 294 -17.18 -0.77 12.78
N LYS A 295 -16.90 0.52 12.67
CA LYS A 295 -17.60 1.44 11.78
C LYS A 295 -16.76 1.60 10.51
N VAL A 296 -17.39 1.44 9.37
CA VAL A 296 -16.75 1.58 8.06
C VAL A 296 -17.40 2.68 7.22
N SER A 297 -16.59 3.30 6.38
CA SER A 297 -17.01 4.16 5.29
C SER A 297 -16.97 3.35 4.01
N VAL A 298 -18.07 3.35 3.25
CA VAL A 298 -18.17 2.76 1.92
C VAL A 298 -18.43 3.89 0.94
N GLN A 299 -17.53 4.12 0.01
CA GLN A 299 -17.69 5.14 -1.02
C GLN A 299 -17.73 4.49 -2.40
N ARG A 300 -18.67 4.93 -3.24
CA ARG A 300 -18.74 4.49 -4.63
C ARG A 300 -17.90 5.41 -5.51
N LEU A 301 -16.77 4.92 -5.98
CA LEU A 301 -15.83 5.70 -6.80
C LEU A 301 -16.28 5.79 -8.27
N SER A 302 -16.88 4.71 -8.79
CA SER A 302 -17.42 4.65 -10.16
C SER A 302 -18.59 3.68 -10.24
N ALA A 303 -19.12 3.47 -11.43
CA ALA A 303 -20.16 2.45 -11.66
C ALA A 303 -19.70 1.04 -11.23
N THR A 304 -18.39 0.77 -11.35
CA THR A 304 -17.79 -0.55 -11.15
C THR A 304 -16.76 -0.60 -10.03
N ARG A 305 -16.55 0.47 -9.25
CA ARG A 305 -15.49 0.51 -8.22
C ARG A 305 -15.97 1.15 -6.92
N ILE A 306 -15.69 0.47 -5.81
CA ILE A 306 -15.98 0.97 -4.45
C ILE A 306 -14.71 0.90 -3.61
N ILE A 307 -14.64 1.78 -2.60
CA ILE A 307 -13.63 1.76 -1.55
C ILE A 307 -14.31 1.58 -0.20
N VAL A 308 -13.75 0.73 0.64
CA VAL A 308 -14.19 0.47 2.01
C VAL A 308 -13.02 0.75 2.95
N GLN A 309 -13.24 1.60 3.94
CA GLN A 309 -12.24 1.97 4.93
C GLN A 309 -12.84 1.89 6.32
N ASN A 310 -12.07 1.40 7.29
CA ASN A 310 -12.51 1.52 8.68
C ASN A 310 -12.35 2.97 9.17
N LEU A 311 -13.33 3.44 9.95
CA LEU A 311 -13.33 4.78 10.56
C LEU A 311 -12.69 4.78 11.96
N SER A 312 -12.48 3.60 12.52
CA SER A 312 -11.75 3.36 13.76
C SER A 312 -11.01 2.03 13.65
N PRO A 313 -9.83 1.87 14.26
CA PRO A 313 -9.12 0.60 14.25
C PRO A 313 -10.00 -0.54 14.81
N VAL A 314 -9.96 -1.69 14.14
CA VAL A 314 -10.51 -2.93 14.68
C VAL A 314 -9.52 -3.48 15.70
N VAL A 315 -9.94 -3.73 16.92
CA VAL A 315 -9.06 -4.33 17.92
C VAL A 315 -9.28 -5.84 17.94
N VAL A 316 -8.26 -6.59 17.53
CA VAL A 316 -8.23 -8.06 17.60
C VAL A 316 -7.44 -8.46 18.85
N ASN A 317 -8.07 -9.20 19.75
CA ASN A 317 -7.41 -9.70 20.94
C ASN A 317 -6.92 -11.13 20.73
N ALA A 318 -5.64 -11.36 20.90
CA ALA A 318 -5.04 -12.67 20.72
C ALA A 318 -5.70 -13.80 21.55
N PRO A 319 -6.12 -13.60 22.82
CA PRO A 319 -6.84 -14.61 23.57
C PRO A 319 -8.16 -15.07 22.93
N ASP A 320 -8.88 -14.17 22.24
CA ASP A 320 -10.18 -14.46 21.63
C ASP A 320 -10.05 -15.44 20.44
N HIS A 321 -8.82 -15.70 19.99
CA HIS A 321 -8.47 -16.57 18.88
C HIS A 321 -7.42 -17.63 19.24
N ALA A 322 -7.33 -18.00 20.52
CA ALA A 322 -6.37 -18.99 21.04
C ALA A 322 -4.87 -18.65 20.71
N LEU A 323 -4.54 -17.38 20.45
CA LEU A 323 -3.19 -16.93 20.11
C LEU A 323 -2.35 -16.47 21.32
N ALA A 324 -2.90 -16.48 22.53
CA ALA A 324 -2.18 -16.01 23.73
C ALA A 324 -0.86 -16.76 23.97
N ALA A 325 -0.87 -18.08 23.79
CA ALA A 325 0.32 -18.91 23.93
C ALA A 325 1.37 -18.61 22.84
N GLY A 326 0.92 -18.31 21.61
CA GLY A 326 1.79 -17.90 20.50
C GLY A 326 2.45 -16.55 20.76
N VAL A 327 1.72 -15.58 21.32
CA VAL A 327 2.28 -14.28 21.74
C VAL A 327 3.37 -14.47 22.78
N GLU A 328 3.13 -15.35 23.76
CA GLU A 328 4.12 -15.66 24.80
C GLU A 328 5.35 -16.38 24.23
N ALA A 329 5.16 -17.31 23.32
CA ALA A 329 6.26 -17.97 22.60
C ALA A 329 7.13 -16.98 21.82
N LEU A 330 6.50 -16.00 21.11
CA LEU A 330 7.23 -14.91 20.46
C LEU A 330 8.01 -14.07 21.46
N ARG A 331 7.38 -13.68 22.57
CA ARG A 331 8.02 -12.90 23.64
C ARG A 331 9.27 -13.59 24.18
N ALA A 332 9.12 -14.88 24.48
CA ALA A 332 10.22 -15.70 25.00
C ALA A 332 11.35 -15.87 23.97
N ALA A 333 11.01 -16.09 22.70
CA ALA A 333 12.00 -16.30 21.62
C ALA A 333 12.91 -15.08 21.36
N VAL A 334 12.50 -13.87 21.78
CA VAL A 334 13.29 -12.64 21.65
C VAL A 334 13.74 -12.06 22.99
N GLY A 335 13.36 -12.68 24.13
CA GLY A 335 13.79 -12.29 25.47
C GLY A 335 13.32 -10.90 25.90
N ILE A 336 12.14 -10.42 25.44
CA ILE A 336 11.61 -9.10 25.81
C ILE A 336 10.60 -9.20 26.95
N ALA A 337 10.33 -8.05 27.59
CA ALA A 337 9.47 -8.02 28.78
C ALA A 337 8.00 -8.28 28.45
N SER A 338 7.47 -7.73 27.35
CA SER A 338 6.07 -7.87 26.98
C SER A 338 5.81 -7.69 25.49
N ILE A 339 4.73 -8.33 25.03
CA ILE A 339 4.06 -8.05 23.75
C ILE A 339 2.58 -7.86 24.05
N SER A 340 1.95 -6.82 23.53
CA SER A 340 0.51 -6.59 23.67
C SER A 340 -0.28 -7.71 23.01
N THR A 341 -1.30 -8.21 23.69
CA THR A 341 -2.27 -9.17 23.14
C THR A 341 -3.41 -8.48 22.41
N ALA A 342 -3.60 -7.17 22.58
CA ALA A 342 -4.54 -6.36 21.83
C ALA A 342 -3.83 -5.74 20.62
N VAL A 343 -4.34 -6.03 19.43
CA VAL A 343 -3.74 -5.68 18.14
C VAL A 343 -4.72 -4.81 17.35
N PRO A 344 -4.49 -3.51 17.27
CA PRO A 344 -5.25 -2.65 16.38
C PRO A 344 -4.96 -3.00 14.90
N VAL A 345 -6.03 -3.04 14.10
CA VAL A 345 -5.99 -3.33 12.67
C VAL A 345 -6.69 -2.21 11.92
N ASP A 346 -6.07 -1.72 10.85
CA ASP A 346 -6.68 -0.79 9.90
C ASP A 346 -6.60 -1.35 8.48
N PHE A 347 -7.55 -0.95 7.64
CA PHE A 347 -7.61 -1.41 6.27
C PHE A 347 -8.23 -0.39 5.33
N THR A 348 -7.80 -0.48 4.08
CA THR A 348 -8.49 0.07 2.92
C THR A 348 -8.66 -1.05 1.91
N LEU A 349 -9.91 -1.32 1.54
CA LEU A 349 -10.27 -2.38 0.61
C LEU A 349 -10.96 -1.78 -0.61
N ILE A 350 -10.47 -2.10 -1.79
CA ILE A 350 -11.02 -1.66 -3.05
C ILE A 350 -11.60 -2.87 -3.78
N TYR A 351 -12.85 -2.75 -4.20
CA TYR A 351 -13.53 -3.80 -4.94
C TYR A 351 -13.97 -3.30 -6.31
N ASP A 352 -13.78 -4.16 -7.30
CA ASP A 352 -14.26 -3.97 -8.66
C ASP A 352 -15.42 -4.91 -8.98
N ALA A 353 -16.49 -4.37 -9.61
CA ALA A 353 -17.59 -5.16 -10.10
C ALA A 353 -17.16 -6.03 -11.30
N ARG A 354 -17.74 -7.20 -11.39
CA ARG A 354 -17.57 -8.11 -12.55
C ARG A 354 -18.43 -7.69 -13.72
#